data_f6e80e4da466d08ab3167bbf0890c667
#
_entry.id   f6e80e4da466d08ab3167bbf0890c667
#
_cell.length_a   1.000
_cell.length_b   1.000
_cell.length_c   1.000
_cell.angle_alpha   90.00
_cell.angle_beta   90.00
_cell.angle_gamma   90.00
#
_symmetry.space_group_name_H-M   'P 1'
#
loop_
_entity.id
_entity.type
_entity.pdbx_description
1 polymer ?
#
loop_
_entity_poly.entity_id
_entity_poly.type
_entity_poly.pdbx_seq_one_letter_code
_entity_poly.pdbx_strand_id
1 'polypeptide(L)'
;MSQLSGLEMELHLEDGARADLYESCDLVISNPVYGTDTIKDEELIDQLPGELKTVRGRYHMELIRSMQALNFDGKAMLIVPNSFLFANRTESMKVRKWLLQSYSLEAIISLPEDTFMYSGVRSGVMVFSKPFMSGGWEGHTQRVLYYNLEKQEDKEKQQKEYERLEEVWSQRDSYYGKWERSRREKTVENRNGIKVPANW
;
A
#
# COMPACT_ATOMS: atom_id res chain seq x y z
N MET A 1 10.34 5.45 -26.26
CA MET A 1 10.32 6.89 -25.93
C MET A 1 10.65 7.05 -24.46
N SER A 2 11.91 7.20 -24.15
CA SER A 2 12.41 7.34 -22.78
C SER A 2 13.20 8.65 -22.68
N GLN A 3 12.47 9.76 -22.62
CA GLN A 3 13.05 11.05 -22.31
C GLN A 3 12.33 11.62 -21.09
N LEU A 4 12.57 11.02 -19.94
CA LEU A 4 12.35 11.63 -18.66
C LEU A 4 13.73 12.02 -18.10
N SER A 5 14.14 13.26 -18.44
CA SER A 5 15.12 14.03 -17.66
C SER A 5 16.45 13.34 -17.31
N GLY A 6 17.13 12.71 -18.28
CA GLY A 6 18.51 12.23 -18.07
C GLY A 6 18.66 11.00 -17.16
N LEU A 7 17.59 10.33 -16.84
CA LEU A 7 17.63 9.03 -16.13
C LEU A 7 17.84 7.91 -17.16
N GLU A 8 18.79 7.04 -16.88
CA GLU A 8 18.91 5.76 -17.59
C GLU A 8 17.71 4.90 -17.20
N MET A 9 16.93 4.44 -18.20
CA MET A 9 15.79 3.55 -18.00
C MET A 9 16.06 2.23 -18.69
N GLU A 10 15.98 1.16 -17.95
CA GLU A 10 15.93 -0.19 -18.48
C GLU A 10 14.47 -0.63 -18.61
N LEU A 11 14.09 -1.08 -19.82
CA LEU A 11 12.73 -1.54 -20.12
C LEU A 11 12.73 -3.05 -20.28
N HIS A 12 11.99 -3.72 -19.40
CA HIS A 12 11.75 -5.15 -19.49
C HIS A 12 10.34 -5.41 -20.02
N LEU A 13 10.23 -6.19 -21.10
CA LEU A 13 8.97 -6.65 -21.63
C LEU A 13 8.73 -8.09 -21.18
N GLU A 14 8.27 -8.25 -19.98
CA GLU A 14 8.02 -9.55 -19.35
C GLU A 14 6.77 -9.54 -18.47
N ASP A 15 6.33 -10.71 -18.04
CA ASP A 15 5.28 -10.86 -17.05
C ASP A 15 5.80 -10.41 -15.67
N GLY A 16 5.26 -9.33 -15.12
CA GLY A 16 5.68 -8.79 -13.82
C GLY A 16 5.59 -9.78 -12.65
N ALA A 17 4.72 -10.80 -12.76
CA ALA A 17 4.68 -11.88 -11.79
C ALA A 17 5.93 -12.78 -11.84
N ARG A 18 6.69 -12.77 -12.97
CA ARG A 18 7.88 -13.60 -13.21
C ARG A 18 9.19 -12.85 -13.05
N ALA A 19 9.14 -11.51 -12.96
CA ALA A 19 10.34 -10.71 -12.82
C ALA A 19 11.15 -11.12 -11.59
N ASP A 20 12.43 -11.41 -11.80
CA ASP A 20 13.35 -11.77 -10.71
C ASP A 20 14.00 -10.50 -10.13
N LEU A 21 13.23 -9.78 -9.34
CA LEU A 21 13.60 -8.51 -8.74
C LEU A 21 13.68 -8.60 -7.20
N TYR A 22 13.97 -9.77 -6.64
CA TYR A 22 14.03 -9.95 -5.19
C TYR A 22 15.05 -9.00 -4.54
N GLU A 23 14.59 -8.19 -3.58
CA GLU A 23 15.42 -7.22 -2.84
C GLU A 23 16.38 -6.41 -3.74
N SER A 24 15.87 -5.86 -4.84
CA SER A 24 16.67 -5.14 -5.84
C SER A 24 16.31 -3.66 -5.99
N CYS A 25 15.21 -3.19 -5.37
CA CYS A 25 14.67 -1.86 -5.58
C CYS A 25 14.53 -1.06 -4.29
N ASP A 26 15.01 0.17 -4.27
CA ASP A 26 14.80 1.10 -3.15
C ASP A 26 13.43 1.78 -3.22
N LEU A 27 12.83 1.84 -4.43
CA LEU A 27 11.49 2.35 -4.67
C LEU A 27 10.74 1.42 -5.62
N VAL A 28 9.57 0.99 -5.20
CA VAL A 28 8.65 0.22 -6.02
C VAL A 28 7.36 1.01 -6.21
N ILE A 29 6.96 1.22 -7.47
CA ILE A 29 5.64 1.78 -7.82
C ILE A 29 4.95 0.75 -8.70
N SER A 30 3.83 0.21 -8.23
CA SER A 30 3.14 -0.88 -8.93
C SER A 30 1.66 -0.59 -9.08
N ASN A 31 1.16 -0.84 -10.29
CA ASN A 31 -0.27 -0.85 -10.62
C ASN A 31 -0.60 -2.22 -11.23
N PRO A 32 -0.80 -3.25 -10.40
CA PRO A 32 -1.10 -4.60 -10.89
C PRO A 32 -2.38 -4.66 -11.72
N VAL A 33 -2.41 -5.57 -12.68
CA VAL A 33 -3.59 -5.76 -13.52
C VAL A 33 -4.74 -6.37 -12.72
N TYR A 34 -5.87 -5.65 -12.68
CA TYR A 34 -7.07 -6.16 -12.03
C TYR A 34 -7.75 -7.20 -12.91
N GLY A 35 -7.89 -8.41 -12.39
CA GLY A 35 -8.51 -9.49 -13.13
C GLY A 35 -8.86 -10.69 -12.24
N THR A 36 -9.53 -11.66 -12.84
CA THR A 36 -9.86 -12.93 -12.19
C THR A 36 -8.91 -14.06 -12.62
N ASP A 37 -7.88 -13.72 -13.37
CA ASP A 37 -6.91 -14.68 -13.86
C ASP A 37 -6.14 -15.34 -12.72
N THR A 38 -5.85 -16.62 -12.89
CA THR A 38 -5.10 -17.41 -11.92
C THR A 38 -3.79 -17.89 -12.51
N ILE A 39 -2.76 -17.92 -11.69
CA ILE A 39 -1.44 -18.47 -12.03
C ILE A 39 -1.42 -19.94 -11.60
N LYS A 40 -1.02 -20.81 -12.52
CA LYS A 40 -0.87 -22.26 -12.30
C LYS A 40 0.59 -22.71 -12.30
N ASP A 41 1.51 -21.78 -12.37
CA ASP A 41 2.94 -22.03 -12.43
C ASP A 41 3.46 -22.39 -11.04
N GLU A 42 3.77 -23.65 -10.82
CA GLU A 42 4.22 -24.15 -9.53
C GLU A 42 5.61 -23.59 -9.15
N GLU A 43 6.48 -23.27 -10.11
CA GLU A 43 7.79 -22.69 -9.82
C GLU A 43 7.65 -21.29 -9.22
N LEU A 44 6.70 -20.48 -9.74
CA LEU A 44 6.39 -19.18 -9.16
C LEU A 44 5.75 -19.29 -7.78
N ILE A 45 4.88 -20.27 -7.60
CA ILE A 45 4.18 -20.52 -6.33
C ILE A 45 5.19 -20.93 -5.26
N ASP A 46 6.18 -21.75 -5.62
CA ASP A 46 7.21 -22.21 -4.69
C ASP A 46 8.13 -21.10 -4.19
N GLN A 47 8.26 -20.02 -4.94
CA GLN A 47 9.01 -18.83 -4.54
C GLN A 47 8.25 -17.94 -3.54
N LEU A 48 6.97 -18.18 -3.30
CA LEU A 48 6.19 -17.41 -2.35
C LEU A 48 6.51 -17.80 -0.89
N PRO A 49 6.36 -16.86 0.06
CA PRO A 49 6.35 -17.18 1.49
C PRO A 49 5.37 -18.32 1.80
N GLY A 50 5.71 -19.18 2.76
CA GLY A 50 4.98 -20.41 3.02
C GLY A 50 3.47 -20.25 3.22
N GLU A 51 3.06 -19.22 3.96
CA GLU A 51 1.65 -18.89 4.18
C GLU A 51 0.90 -18.42 2.92
N LEU A 52 1.63 -17.98 1.89
CA LEU A 52 1.08 -17.48 0.62
C LEU A 52 1.07 -18.51 -0.50
N LYS A 53 1.65 -19.70 -0.31
CA LYS A 53 1.71 -20.77 -1.33
C LYS A 53 0.35 -21.28 -1.83
N THR A 54 -0.76 -20.86 -1.21
CA THR A 54 -2.12 -21.15 -1.66
C THR A 54 -2.75 -20.02 -2.50
N VAL A 55 -2.05 -18.89 -2.65
CA VAL A 55 -2.50 -17.78 -3.49
C VAL A 55 -2.33 -18.15 -4.96
N ARG A 56 -3.37 -17.90 -5.77
CA ARG A 56 -3.39 -18.22 -7.21
C ARG A 56 -3.80 -17.02 -8.06
N GLY A 57 -4.49 -16.04 -7.48
CA GLY A 57 -4.92 -14.86 -8.22
C GLY A 57 -3.72 -14.06 -8.74
N ARG A 58 -3.66 -13.81 -10.07
CA ARG A 58 -2.60 -13.05 -10.73
C ARG A 58 -2.36 -11.72 -10.04
N TYR A 59 -3.41 -10.96 -9.78
CA TYR A 59 -3.34 -9.67 -9.09
C TYR A 59 -2.62 -9.77 -7.72
N HIS A 60 -2.94 -10.78 -6.92
CA HIS A 60 -2.31 -10.99 -5.61
C HIS A 60 -0.84 -11.39 -5.76
N MET A 61 -0.52 -12.20 -6.77
CA MET A 61 0.84 -12.62 -7.07
C MET A 61 1.72 -11.43 -7.45
N GLU A 62 1.22 -10.55 -8.34
CA GLU A 62 1.93 -9.33 -8.74
C GLU A 62 2.16 -8.38 -7.56
N LEU A 63 1.19 -8.24 -6.64
CA LEU A 63 1.39 -7.50 -5.40
C LEU A 63 2.52 -8.10 -4.52
N ILE A 64 2.51 -9.41 -4.34
CA ILE A 64 3.53 -10.10 -3.53
C ILE A 64 4.91 -9.89 -4.16
N ARG A 65 5.04 -10.11 -5.48
CA ARG A 65 6.32 -9.96 -6.19
C ARG A 65 6.82 -8.51 -6.13
N SER A 66 5.95 -7.53 -6.33
CA SER A 66 6.29 -6.11 -6.16
C SER A 66 6.87 -5.81 -4.78
N MET A 67 6.30 -6.38 -3.73
CA MET A 67 6.80 -6.16 -2.37
C MET A 67 8.09 -6.95 -2.08
N GLN A 68 8.26 -8.13 -2.66
CA GLN A 68 9.51 -8.89 -2.54
C GLN A 68 10.70 -8.20 -3.23
N ALA A 69 10.44 -7.38 -4.26
CA ALA A 69 11.47 -6.59 -4.93
C ALA A 69 12.06 -5.48 -4.06
N LEU A 70 11.38 -5.11 -2.97
CA LEU A 70 11.75 -3.97 -2.15
C LEU A 70 12.97 -4.28 -1.26
N ASN A 71 14.00 -3.44 -1.32
CA ASN A 71 15.15 -3.45 -0.41
C ASN A 71 14.75 -3.05 1.02
N PHE A 72 15.59 -3.36 2.00
CA PHE A 72 15.49 -2.78 3.34
C PHE A 72 15.61 -1.26 3.26
N ASP A 73 14.85 -0.55 4.10
CA ASP A 73 14.66 0.91 4.10
C ASP A 73 14.01 1.47 2.81
N GLY A 74 13.67 0.60 1.86
CA GLY A 74 12.96 0.97 0.65
C GLY A 74 11.49 1.32 0.90
N LYS A 75 10.88 1.97 -0.11
CA LYS A 75 9.47 2.38 -0.10
C LYS A 75 8.71 1.79 -1.27
N ALA A 76 7.46 1.44 -1.04
CA ALA A 76 6.57 0.94 -2.08
C ALA A 76 5.26 1.74 -2.10
N MET A 77 4.78 2.02 -3.32
CA MET A 77 3.45 2.55 -3.60
C MET A 77 2.69 1.56 -4.47
N LEU A 78 1.62 0.99 -3.93
CA LEU A 78 0.81 -0.01 -4.61
C LEU A 78 -0.58 0.56 -4.89
N ILE A 79 -0.97 0.59 -6.16
CA ILE A 79 -2.35 0.92 -6.54
C ILE A 79 -3.19 -0.35 -6.38
N VAL A 80 -4.22 -0.26 -5.56
CA VAL A 80 -5.07 -1.39 -5.19
C VAL A 80 -6.55 -1.05 -5.35
N PRO A 81 -7.40 -1.98 -5.80
CA PRO A 81 -8.85 -1.76 -5.81
C PRO A 81 -9.40 -1.76 -4.38
N ASN A 82 -10.47 -1.02 -4.13
CA ASN A 82 -11.13 -1.00 -2.84
C ASN A 82 -11.58 -2.41 -2.40
N SER A 83 -11.90 -3.29 -3.35
CA SER A 83 -12.20 -4.69 -3.04
C SER A 83 -11.04 -5.42 -2.39
N PHE A 84 -9.79 -5.09 -2.71
CA PHE A 84 -8.63 -5.64 -2.01
C PHE A 84 -8.56 -5.14 -0.56
N LEU A 85 -8.87 -3.87 -0.32
CA LEU A 85 -8.81 -3.29 1.02
C LEU A 85 -9.88 -3.86 1.97
N PHE A 86 -11.10 -4.09 1.47
CA PHE A 86 -12.26 -4.36 2.32
C PHE A 86 -12.86 -5.76 2.17
N ALA A 87 -12.57 -6.48 1.08
CA ALA A 87 -13.16 -7.81 0.88
C ALA A 87 -12.62 -8.86 1.86
N ASN A 88 -13.53 -9.71 2.34
CA ASN A 88 -13.20 -10.85 3.19
C ASN A 88 -12.88 -12.12 2.37
N ARG A 89 -12.30 -11.95 1.18
CA ARG A 89 -11.84 -13.07 0.36
C ARG A 89 -10.55 -13.65 0.95
N THR A 90 -10.48 -14.97 1.01
CA THR A 90 -9.38 -15.69 1.68
C THR A 90 -7.99 -15.27 1.18
N GLU A 91 -7.79 -15.13 -0.12
CA GLU A 91 -6.49 -14.71 -0.68
C GLU A 91 -6.15 -13.27 -0.30
N SER A 92 -7.10 -12.32 -0.47
CA SER A 92 -6.88 -10.93 -0.09
C SER A 92 -6.56 -10.77 1.39
N MET A 93 -7.22 -11.54 2.25
CA MET A 93 -6.96 -11.55 3.70
C MET A 93 -5.55 -12.06 4.01
N LYS A 94 -5.11 -13.15 3.36
CA LYS A 94 -3.77 -13.70 3.55
C LYS A 94 -2.69 -12.72 3.11
N VAL A 95 -2.87 -12.10 1.93
CA VAL A 95 -1.91 -11.13 1.41
C VAL A 95 -1.86 -9.89 2.29
N ARG A 96 -3.01 -9.31 2.70
CA ARG A 96 -3.01 -8.17 3.63
C ARG A 96 -2.33 -8.50 4.96
N LYS A 97 -2.61 -9.69 5.53
CA LYS A 97 -1.97 -10.12 6.77
C LYS A 97 -0.46 -10.18 6.62
N TRP A 98 0.03 -10.82 5.55
CA TRP A 98 1.45 -10.91 5.27
C TRP A 98 2.09 -9.51 5.08
N LEU A 99 1.43 -8.63 4.31
CA LEU A 99 1.90 -7.25 4.10
C LEU A 99 2.08 -6.51 5.44
N LEU A 100 1.10 -6.59 6.34
CA LEU A 100 1.15 -5.91 7.63
C LEU A 100 2.12 -6.56 8.63
N GLN A 101 2.47 -7.82 8.45
CA GLN A 101 3.46 -8.51 9.26
C GLN A 101 4.90 -8.28 8.79
N SER A 102 5.10 -8.13 7.48
CA SER A 102 6.43 -8.05 6.87
C SER A 102 6.87 -6.63 6.56
N TYR A 103 5.93 -5.67 6.46
CA TYR A 103 6.18 -4.28 6.07
C TYR A 103 5.43 -3.32 6.98
N SER A 104 5.88 -2.07 7.01
CA SER A 104 5.17 -0.98 7.69
C SER A 104 4.25 -0.28 6.71
N LEU A 105 2.94 -0.35 6.92
CA LEU A 105 1.96 0.44 6.18
C LEU A 105 1.97 1.87 6.73
N GLU A 106 2.37 2.84 5.91
CA GLU A 106 2.47 4.26 6.28
C GLU A 106 1.20 5.05 5.95
N ALA A 107 0.60 4.76 4.78
CA ALA A 107 -0.61 5.46 4.35
C ALA A 107 -1.53 4.63 3.45
N ILE A 108 -2.80 5.03 3.45
CA ILE A 108 -3.80 4.66 2.45
C ILE A 108 -4.38 5.96 1.89
N ILE A 109 -4.22 6.19 0.59
CA ILE A 109 -4.74 7.34 -0.11
C ILE A 109 -5.87 6.85 -1.02
N SER A 110 -7.12 7.20 -0.70
CA SER A 110 -8.27 6.90 -1.56
C SER A 110 -8.21 7.78 -2.80
N LEU A 111 -8.35 7.18 -3.97
CA LEU A 111 -8.36 7.90 -5.23
C LEU A 111 -9.79 8.25 -5.66
N PRO A 112 -9.99 9.35 -6.42
CA PRO A 112 -11.27 9.68 -7.01
C PRO A 112 -11.82 8.56 -7.90
N GLU A 113 -13.14 8.42 -7.99
CA GLU A 113 -13.80 7.32 -8.72
C GLU A 113 -13.39 7.21 -10.19
N ASP A 114 -13.14 8.33 -10.84
CA ASP A 114 -12.81 8.38 -12.28
C ASP A 114 -11.30 8.44 -12.56
N THR A 115 -10.46 8.10 -11.59
CA THR A 115 -8.99 8.15 -11.79
C THR A 115 -8.56 7.24 -12.95
N PHE A 116 -9.23 6.11 -13.12
CA PHE A 116 -8.97 5.17 -14.23
C PHE A 116 -10.17 5.14 -15.18
N MET A 117 -10.07 5.84 -16.29
CA MET A 117 -11.16 6.16 -17.23
C MET A 117 -11.97 4.96 -17.75
N TYR A 118 -11.45 3.74 -17.69
CA TYR A 118 -12.10 2.58 -18.32
C TYR A 118 -12.44 1.45 -17.36
N SER A 119 -12.13 1.57 -16.08
CA SER A 119 -12.30 0.43 -15.18
C SER A 119 -13.53 0.48 -14.29
N GLY A 120 -14.07 1.67 -14.02
CA GLY A 120 -15.15 1.86 -13.02
C GLY A 120 -14.80 1.34 -11.61
N VAL A 121 -13.55 0.94 -11.40
CA VAL A 121 -13.07 0.36 -10.15
C VAL A 121 -12.53 1.46 -9.25
N ARG A 122 -13.17 1.66 -8.11
CA ARG A 122 -12.63 2.52 -7.06
C ARG A 122 -11.32 1.92 -6.54
N SER A 123 -10.30 2.76 -6.47
CA SER A 123 -8.95 2.34 -6.11
C SER A 123 -8.36 3.26 -5.05
N GLY A 124 -7.29 2.80 -4.44
CA GLY A 124 -6.48 3.59 -3.53
C GLY A 124 -5.00 3.27 -3.71
N VAL A 125 -4.16 4.10 -3.14
CA VAL A 125 -2.72 3.88 -3.06
C VAL A 125 -2.38 3.44 -1.64
N MET A 126 -1.73 2.30 -1.49
CA MET A 126 -1.11 1.89 -0.22
C MET A 126 0.38 2.26 -0.27
N VAL A 127 0.86 2.92 0.76
CA VAL A 127 2.28 3.28 0.90
C VAL A 127 2.91 2.45 2.00
N PHE A 128 3.97 1.74 1.66
CA PHE A 128 4.72 0.88 2.57
C PHE A 128 6.18 1.29 2.66
N SER A 129 6.81 0.95 3.78
CA SER A 129 8.25 0.84 3.92
C SER A 129 8.64 -0.55 4.40
N LYS A 130 9.86 -1.00 4.04
CA LYS A 130 10.45 -2.23 4.54
C LYS A 130 11.48 -1.87 5.62
N PRO A 131 11.14 -2.01 6.91
CA PRO A 131 12.04 -1.60 7.98
C PRO A 131 13.26 -2.51 8.04
N PHE A 132 14.39 -1.94 8.47
CA PHE A 132 15.59 -2.71 8.76
C PHE A 132 15.33 -3.61 9.97
N MET A 133 15.63 -4.89 9.86
CA MET A 133 15.39 -5.89 10.89
C MET A 133 16.39 -5.74 12.06
N SER A 134 16.23 -4.77 12.92
CA SER A 134 16.94 -4.67 14.18
C SER A 134 15.99 -4.85 15.37
N GLY A 135 15.57 -6.08 15.61
CA GLY A 135 14.87 -6.47 16.84
C GLY A 135 13.38 -6.74 16.71
N GLY A 136 13.01 -8.02 16.72
CA GLY A 136 11.69 -8.53 17.09
C GLY A 136 10.52 -8.24 16.12
N TRP A 137 9.78 -9.28 15.82
CA TRP A 137 8.60 -9.31 14.95
C TRP A 137 7.33 -8.66 15.56
N GLU A 138 7.44 -7.57 16.30
CA GLU A 138 6.25 -6.87 16.77
C GLU A 138 5.79 -5.88 15.70
N GLY A 139 4.67 -6.19 15.08
CA GLY A 139 3.94 -5.48 14.03
C GLY A 139 4.45 -4.08 13.66
N HIS A 140 5.12 -3.97 12.52
CA HIS A 140 5.75 -2.72 12.05
C HIS A 140 4.75 -1.58 11.81
N THR A 141 3.49 -1.91 11.55
CA THR A 141 2.45 -0.91 11.31
C THR A 141 1.88 -0.40 12.63
N GLN A 142 2.34 0.76 13.06
CA GLN A 142 1.84 1.40 14.29
C GLN A 142 0.79 2.47 14.03
N ARG A 143 0.92 3.18 12.91
CA ARG A 143 0.08 4.33 12.55
C ARG A 143 -0.07 4.40 11.05
N VAL A 144 -1.27 4.63 10.58
CA VAL A 144 -1.58 4.74 9.15
C VAL A 144 -2.21 6.09 8.90
N LEU A 145 -1.66 6.84 7.96
CA LEU A 145 -2.30 8.04 7.43
C LEU A 145 -3.39 7.59 6.45
N TYR A 146 -4.64 7.99 6.71
CA TYR A 146 -5.71 7.84 5.74
C TYR A 146 -6.02 9.21 5.12
N TYR A 147 -5.95 9.30 3.80
CA TYR A 147 -6.25 10.51 3.06
C TYR A 147 -7.25 10.22 1.94
N ASN A 148 -8.29 11.03 1.83
CA ASN A 148 -9.24 10.95 0.74
C ASN A 148 -8.89 12.05 -0.28
N LEU A 149 -8.34 11.67 -1.42
CA LEU A 149 -8.00 12.58 -2.49
C LEU A 149 -9.28 12.90 -3.26
N GLU A 150 -9.70 14.16 -3.21
CA GLU A 150 -10.91 14.63 -3.88
C GLU A 150 -10.62 15.05 -5.32
N LYS A 151 -11.53 14.70 -6.24
CA LYS A 151 -11.48 15.21 -7.61
C LYS A 151 -11.97 16.64 -7.61
N GLN A 152 -11.21 17.52 -8.21
CA GLN A 152 -11.58 18.90 -8.41
C GLN A 152 -11.92 19.15 -9.89
N GLU A 153 -12.88 20.01 -10.16
CA GLU A 153 -13.30 20.37 -11.52
C GLU A 153 -12.27 21.25 -12.23
N ASP A 154 -11.53 22.04 -11.46
CA ASP A 154 -10.56 23.01 -11.93
C ASP A 154 -9.13 22.49 -11.69
N LYS A 155 -8.24 22.65 -12.68
CA LYS A 155 -6.84 22.25 -12.58
C LYS A 155 -6.07 22.93 -11.46
N GLU A 156 -6.36 24.22 -11.21
CA GLU A 156 -5.70 24.94 -10.11
C GLU A 156 -6.14 24.42 -8.75
N LYS A 157 -7.42 24.09 -8.59
CA LYS A 157 -7.93 23.47 -7.36
C LYS A 157 -7.38 22.06 -7.18
N GLN A 158 -7.26 21.30 -8.27
CA GLN A 158 -6.67 19.97 -8.23
C GLN A 158 -5.18 20.04 -7.83
N GLN A 159 -4.44 21.02 -8.31
CA GLN A 159 -3.05 21.24 -7.93
C GLN A 159 -2.94 21.57 -6.43
N LYS A 160 -3.81 22.43 -5.91
CA LYS A 160 -3.87 22.74 -4.46
C LYS A 160 -4.21 21.52 -3.61
N GLU A 161 -5.04 20.61 -4.11
CA GLU A 161 -5.35 19.36 -3.42
C GLU A 161 -4.12 18.43 -3.34
N TYR A 162 -3.30 18.38 -4.38
CA TYR A 162 -2.02 17.66 -4.34
C TYR A 162 -1.02 18.32 -3.37
N GLU A 163 -0.90 19.63 -3.38
CA GLU A 163 -0.06 20.38 -2.44
C GLU A 163 -0.50 20.14 -0.99
N ARG A 164 -1.81 20.07 -0.75
CA ARG A 164 -2.36 19.73 0.55
C ARG A 164 -2.02 18.31 0.97
N LEU A 165 -2.10 17.34 0.07
CA LEU A 165 -1.66 15.97 0.35
C LEU A 165 -0.18 15.93 0.71
N GLU A 166 0.66 16.65 -0.03
CA GLU A 166 2.10 16.75 0.23
C GLU A 166 2.39 17.38 1.60
N GLU A 167 1.68 18.46 1.96
CA GLU A 167 1.78 19.07 3.27
C GLU A 167 1.38 18.10 4.38
N VAL A 168 0.23 17.43 4.25
CA VAL A 168 -0.24 16.43 5.22
C VAL A 168 0.76 15.30 5.36
N TRP A 169 1.33 14.83 4.25
CA TRP A 169 2.35 13.79 4.23
C TRP A 169 3.62 14.24 4.96
N SER A 170 4.13 15.43 4.67
CA SER A 170 5.34 15.96 5.30
C SER A 170 5.19 16.19 6.81
N GLN A 171 3.97 16.52 7.25
CA GLN A 171 3.64 16.80 8.66
C GLN A 171 3.04 15.60 9.40
N ARG A 172 2.96 14.40 8.79
CA ARG A 172 2.24 13.24 9.32
C ARG A 172 2.60 12.89 10.77
N ASP A 173 3.87 12.97 11.12
CA ASP A 173 4.33 12.68 12.49
C ASP A 173 3.82 13.68 13.52
N SER A 174 3.69 14.95 13.13
CA SER A 174 3.09 16.00 13.96
C SER A 174 1.60 15.76 14.19
N TYR A 175 0.86 15.32 13.18
CA TYR A 175 -0.56 14.96 13.32
C TYR A 175 -0.74 13.77 14.27
N TYR A 176 0.10 12.75 14.17
CA TYR A 176 0.06 11.61 15.09
C TYR A 176 0.31 12.05 16.54
N GLY A 177 1.28 12.91 16.80
CA GLY A 177 1.56 13.42 18.14
C GLY A 177 0.42 14.24 18.75
N LYS A 178 -0.32 15.00 17.93
CA LYS A 178 -1.53 15.72 18.36
C LYS A 178 -2.68 14.77 18.70
N TRP A 179 -2.88 13.75 17.86
CA TRP A 179 -3.93 12.75 18.06
C TRP A 179 -3.70 11.92 19.33
N GLU A 180 -2.48 11.48 19.60
CA GLU A 180 -2.13 10.74 20.82
C GLU A 180 -2.36 11.57 22.08
N ARG A 181 -2.00 12.84 22.07
CA ARG A 181 -2.27 13.75 23.19
C ARG A 181 -3.77 13.90 23.42
N SER A 182 -4.53 14.18 22.39
CA SER A 182 -5.99 14.27 22.46
C SER A 182 -6.65 12.98 22.98
N ARG A 183 -6.14 11.81 22.60
CA ARG A 183 -6.63 10.52 23.08
C ARG A 183 -6.31 10.30 24.56
N ARG A 184 -5.10 10.65 25.00
CA ARG A 184 -4.70 10.56 26.42
C ARG A 184 -5.54 11.48 27.30
N GLU A 185 -5.80 12.70 26.86
CA GLU A 185 -6.66 13.66 27.56
C GLU A 185 -8.09 13.12 27.70
N LYS A 186 -8.68 12.61 26.63
CA LYS A 186 -10.01 11.96 26.67
C LYS A 186 -10.05 10.71 27.56
N THR A 187 -8.98 9.95 27.62
CA THR A 187 -8.88 8.76 28.47
C THR A 187 -8.80 9.12 29.95
N VAL A 188 -8.25 10.28 30.29
CA VAL A 188 -8.18 10.80 31.67
C VAL A 188 -9.53 11.35 32.13
N GLU A 189 -10.30 11.96 31.23
CA GLU A 189 -11.64 12.52 31.55
C GLU A 189 -12.73 11.47 31.70
N ASN A 190 -12.63 10.33 31.03
CA ASN A 190 -13.64 9.25 31.05
C ASN A 190 -13.17 8.05 31.87
N ARG A 191 -13.23 8.15 33.21
CA ARG A 191 -13.00 7.01 34.10
C ARG A 191 -14.06 5.89 34.03
N ASN A 192 -15.13 6.06 33.26
CA ASN A 192 -16.23 5.10 33.12
C ASN A 192 -16.48 4.72 31.66
N GLY A 193 -15.63 3.89 31.09
CA GLY A 193 -15.91 3.15 29.87
C GLY A 193 -15.25 3.71 28.62
N ILE A 194 -14.19 3.06 28.21
CA ILE A 194 -13.54 3.28 26.92
C ILE A 194 -14.45 2.69 25.84
N LYS A 195 -15.18 3.54 25.11
CA LYS A 195 -15.67 3.16 23.80
C LYS A 195 -14.55 3.35 22.80
N VAL A 196 -13.81 2.30 22.51
CA VAL A 196 -12.96 2.25 21.32
C VAL A 196 -13.88 2.36 20.12
N PRO A 197 -13.62 3.24 19.13
CA PRO A 197 -14.41 3.24 17.90
C PRO A 197 -14.31 1.85 17.28
N ALA A 198 -15.45 1.21 17.06
CA ALA A 198 -15.55 -0.20 16.64
C ALA A 198 -15.25 -0.41 15.14
N ASN A 199 -14.52 0.49 14.47
CA ASN A 199 -14.30 0.44 13.03
C ASN A 199 -12.82 0.61 12.69
N TRP A 200 -12.02 -0.33 13.20
CA TRP A 200 -10.68 -0.60 12.66
C TRP A 200 -10.49 -2.10 12.50
#